data_a82a70be0357f0e58dedf62dbf2a8d27
#
_entry.id   a82a70be0357f0e58dedf62dbf2a8d27
#
_cell.length_a   1.000
_cell.length_b   1.000
_cell.length_c   1.000
_cell.angle_alpha   90.00
_cell.angle_beta   90.00
_cell.angle_gamma   90.00
#
_symmetry.space_group_name_H-M   'P 1'
#
loop_
_entity.id
_entity.type
_entity.pdbx_description
1 polymer ?
#
loop_
_entity_poly.entity_id
_entity_poly.type
_entity_poly.pdbx_seq_one_letter_code
_entity_poly.pdbx_strand_id
1 'polypeptide(L)'
;MKVLQEPFEQLNISKQIREWLDAGDGFVDVIGSSMEGTDRVFLMNSISDRSPVKLVLTYSDKRAEQLYSDLRFYSRDVYMYPAKDILFFSADVHGNAITRRRMDVLRRLACGQTCTIVATIDAMFDKIPALSYMNKYVINIHTCLLYTSPSPRDGLLS
;
A
#
# COMPACT_ATOMS: atom_id res chain seq x y z
N MET A 1 -8.44 16.03 -10.63
CA MET A 1 -8.58 14.76 -11.35
C MET A 1 -9.99 14.20 -11.39
N LYS A 2 -10.94 14.74 -10.64
CA LYS A 2 -12.37 14.31 -10.66
C LYS A 2 -13.01 14.37 -12.05
N VAL A 3 -12.65 15.34 -12.88
CA VAL A 3 -13.21 15.53 -14.23
C VAL A 3 -13.00 14.34 -15.17
N LEU A 4 -11.91 13.57 -14.99
CA LEU A 4 -11.66 12.36 -15.79
C LEU A 4 -12.38 11.12 -15.24
N GLN A 5 -12.90 11.19 -14.03
CA GLN A 5 -13.61 10.07 -13.38
C GLN A 5 -15.11 10.06 -13.71
N GLU A 6 -15.71 11.25 -13.94
CA GLU A 6 -17.14 11.39 -14.23
C GLU A 6 -17.66 10.52 -15.39
N PRO A 7 -16.98 10.41 -16.55
CA PRO A 7 -17.47 9.56 -17.63
C PRO A 7 -17.52 8.08 -17.27
N PHE A 8 -16.57 7.61 -16.45
CA PHE A 8 -16.52 6.21 -16.02
C PHE A 8 -17.52 5.90 -14.90
N GLU A 9 -17.86 6.87 -14.09
CA GLU A 9 -18.92 6.74 -13.09
C GLU A 9 -20.29 6.49 -13.72
N GLN A 10 -20.47 6.93 -14.96
CA GLN A 10 -21.71 6.74 -15.73
C GLN A 10 -21.76 5.38 -16.43
N LEU A 11 -20.63 4.66 -16.55
CA LEU A 11 -20.61 3.33 -17.14
C LEU A 11 -21.44 2.34 -16.30
N ASN A 12 -22.23 1.55 -16.99
CA ASN A 12 -23.11 0.57 -16.35
C ASN A 12 -22.33 -0.41 -15.44
N ILE A 13 -21.13 -0.80 -15.87
CA ILE A 13 -20.25 -1.67 -15.09
C ILE A 13 -19.80 -1.02 -13.77
N SER A 14 -19.51 0.26 -13.78
CA SER A 14 -19.12 0.99 -12.56
C SER A 14 -20.26 1.09 -11.56
N LYS A 15 -21.49 1.27 -12.05
CA LYS A 15 -22.71 1.28 -11.23
C LYS A 15 -22.97 -0.10 -10.61
N GLN A 16 -22.90 -1.15 -11.41
CA GLN A 16 -23.10 -2.53 -10.94
C GLN A 16 -22.07 -2.92 -9.86
N ILE A 17 -20.81 -2.58 -10.06
CA ILE A 17 -19.75 -2.86 -9.07
C ILE A 17 -20.00 -2.05 -7.78
N ARG A 18 -20.46 -0.80 -7.88
CA ARG A 18 -20.79 0.01 -6.70
C ARG A 18 -21.97 -0.55 -5.92
N GLU A 19 -23.05 -0.91 -6.62
CA GLU A 19 -24.22 -1.54 -6.00
C GLU A 19 -23.83 -2.83 -5.26
N TRP A 20 -22.93 -3.59 -5.83
CA TRP A 20 -22.39 -4.80 -5.27
C TRP A 20 -21.53 -4.53 -4.01
N LEU A 21 -20.65 -3.56 -4.06
CA LEU A 21 -19.84 -3.14 -2.90
C LEU A 21 -20.73 -2.59 -1.78
N ASP A 22 -21.86 -1.96 -2.12
CA ASP A 22 -22.82 -1.45 -1.14
C ASP A 22 -23.64 -2.57 -0.49
N ALA A 23 -23.93 -3.63 -1.22
CA ALA A 23 -24.61 -4.81 -0.70
C ALA A 23 -23.77 -5.56 0.35
N GLY A 24 -22.45 -5.35 0.36
CA GLY A 24 -21.54 -5.92 1.38
C GLY A 24 -21.29 -7.42 1.22
N ASP A 25 -21.76 -8.05 0.15
CA ASP A 25 -21.62 -9.48 -0.09
C ASP A 25 -20.36 -9.81 -0.89
N GLY A 26 -19.46 -10.24 -0.18
CA GLY A 26 -18.30 -11.12 -0.32
C GLY A 26 -17.45 -11.08 -1.60
N PHE A 27 -17.94 -11.28 -2.77
CA PHE A 27 -17.10 -11.56 -3.95
C PHE A 27 -17.74 -11.11 -5.27
N VAL A 28 -16.99 -10.36 -6.09
CA VAL A 28 -17.36 -9.99 -7.48
C VAL A 28 -16.35 -10.52 -8.45
N ASP A 29 -16.76 -11.27 -9.44
CA ASP A 29 -15.94 -11.65 -10.56
C ASP A 29 -16.31 -10.79 -11.79
N VAL A 30 -15.37 -9.93 -12.20
CA VAL A 30 -15.53 -9.09 -13.39
C VAL A 30 -14.78 -9.73 -14.54
N ILE A 31 -15.53 -10.44 -15.39
CA ILE A 31 -14.99 -11.08 -16.58
C ILE A 31 -15.19 -10.12 -17.76
N GLY A 32 -14.07 -9.61 -18.30
CA GLY A 32 -14.10 -8.72 -19.45
C GLY A 32 -12.93 -8.99 -20.38
N SER A 33 -13.24 -9.27 -21.63
CA SER A 33 -12.23 -9.49 -22.69
C SER A 33 -11.57 -8.20 -23.18
N SER A 34 -12.19 -7.04 -22.93
CA SER A 34 -11.78 -5.75 -23.50
C SER A 34 -11.11 -4.81 -22.51
N MET A 35 -11.03 -5.16 -21.23
CA MET A 35 -10.36 -4.31 -20.23
C MET A 35 -8.86 -4.65 -20.16
N GLU A 36 -8.08 -4.01 -21.00
CA GLU A 36 -6.62 -4.14 -20.97
C GLU A 36 -5.97 -2.90 -20.34
N GLY A 37 -4.90 -3.14 -19.57
CA GLY A 37 -3.99 -2.08 -19.11
C GLY A 37 -4.65 -0.97 -18.29
N THR A 38 -4.73 0.22 -18.87
CA THR A 38 -5.15 1.47 -18.23
C THR A 38 -6.61 1.46 -17.75
N ASP A 39 -7.49 0.75 -18.46
CA ASP A 39 -8.92 0.70 -18.13
C ASP A 39 -9.19 0.03 -16.78
N ARG A 40 -8.41 -1.03 -16.47
CA ARG A 40 -8.48 -1.70 -15.16
C ARG A 40 -8.05 -0.79 -14.04
N VAL A 41 -6.94 -0.08 -14.24
CA VAL A 41 -6.40 0.86 -13.24
C VAL A 41 -7.40 1.99 -13.00
N PHE A 42 -8.01 2.48 -14.05
CA PHE A 42 -9.01 3.52 -13.96
C PHE A 42 -10.26 3.04 -13.19
N LEU A 43 -10.75 1.84 -13.51
CA LEU A 43 -11.85 1.22 -12.78
C LEU A 43 -11.51 1.05 -11.29
N MET A 44 -10.34 0.48 -10.99
CA MET A 44 -9.86 0.32 -9.60
C MET A 44 -9.82 1.66 -8.85
N ASN A 45 -9.38 2.73 -9.51
CA ASN A 45 -9.35 4.04 -8.91
C ASN A 45 -10.76 4.64 -8.71
N SER A 46 -11.68 4.44 -9.64
CA SER A 46 -13.06 4.95 -9.55
C SER A 46 -13.89 4.29 -8.45
N ILE A 47 -13.61 3.03 -8.15
CA ILE A 47 -14.29 2.27 -7.09
C ILE A 47 -13.70 2.56 -5.70
N SER A 48 -12.56 3.21 -5.69
CA SER A 48 -11.68 3.26 -4.54
C SER A 48 -12.09 4.16 -3.38
N ASP A 49 -13.11 4.99 -3.54
CA ASP A 49 -13.45 6.00 -2.52
C ASP A 49 -14.17 5.43 -1.28
N ARG A 50 -14.59 4.18 -1.32
CA ARG A 50 -15.43 3.57 -0.27
C ARG A 50 -14.68 2.78 0.80
N SER A 51 -13.44 2.36 0.51
CA SER A 51 -12.62 1.63 1.47
C SER A 51 -11.39 2.41 1.86
N PRO A 52 -11.12 2.57 3.16
CA PRO A 52 -9.92 3.27 3.62
C PRO A 52 -8.65 2.54 3.20
N VAL A 53 -8.68 1.22 3.16
CA VAL A 53 -7.55 0.39 2.74
C VAL A 53 -7.96 -0.50 1.57
N LYS A 54 -7.14 -0.51 0.52
CA LYS A 54 -7.33 -1.30 -0.68
C LYS A 54 -6.11 -2.17 -0.92
N LEU A 55 -6.34 -3.42 -1.19
CA LEU A 55 -5.29 -4.38 -1.52
C LEU A 55 -5.45 -4.85 -2.96
N VAL A 56 -4.44 -4.57 -3.78
CA VAL A 56 -4.34 -5.04 -5.16
C VAL A 56 -3.32 -6.15 -5.23
N LEU A 57 -3.78 -7.37 -5.51
CA LEU A 57 -2.92 -8.54 -5.63
C LEU A 57 -2.65 -8.89 -7.08
N THR A 58 -1.41 -9.25 -7.35
CA THR A 58 -0.97 -9.71 -8.67
C THR A 58 0.00 -10.89 -8.54
N TYR A 59 0.25 -11.56 -9.66
CA TYR A 59 1.03 -12.79 -9.70
C TYR A 59 2.54 -12.58 -9.93
N SER A 60 2.99 -11.39 -10.30
CA SER A 60 4.40 -11.13 -10.59
C SER A 60 4.84 -9.74 -10.17
N ASP A 61 6.12 -9.60 -9.80
CA ASP A 61 6.72 -8.31 -9.40
C ASP A 61 6.69 -7.29 -10.53
N LYS A 62 6.97 -7.71 -11.77
CA LYS A 62 6.89 -6.83 -12.94
C LYS A 62 5.49 -6.24 -13.11
N ARG A 63 4.45 -7.06 -12.92
CA ARG A 63 3.06 -6.59 -12.99
C ARG A 63 2.70 -5.71 -11.81
N ALA A 64 3.21 -6.03 -10.63
CA ALA A 64 3.01 -5.20 -9.43
C ALA A 64 3.63 -3.81 -9.61
N GLU A 65 4.86 -3.72 -10.13
CA GLU A 65 5.52 -2.44 -10.41
C GLU A 65 4.76 -1.61 -11.46
N GLN A 66 4.27 -2.25 -12.50
CA GLN A 66 3.46 -1.59 -13.53
C GLN A 66 2.16 -1.03 -12.92
N LEU A 67 1.40 -1.86 -12.20
CA LEU A 67 0.17 -1.43 -11.53
C LEU A 67 0.42 -0.34 -10.48
N TYR A 68 1.50 -0.43 -9.74
CA TYR A 68 1.91 0.59 -8.79
C TYR A 68 2.17 1.93 -9.48
N SER A 69 2.93 1.92 -10.59
CA SER A 69 3.21 3.13 -11.38
C SER A 69 1.94 3.74 -11.94
N ASP A 70 1.07 2.91 -12.52
CA ASP A 70 -0.18 3.35 -13.13
C ASP A 70 -1.16 3.93 -12.09
N LEU A 71 -1.32 3.27 -10.94
CA LEU A 71 -2.15 3.76 -9.84
C LEU A 71 -1.60 5.04 -9.21
N ARG A 72 -0.27 5.17 -9.12
CA ARG A 72 0.40 6.38 -8.63
C ARG A 72 0.12 7.61 -9.47
N PHE A 73 -0.20 7.43 -10.74
CA PHE A 73 -0.62 8.53 -11.62
C PHE A 73 -1.93 9.16 -11.13
N TYR A 74 -2.85 8.35 -10.59
CA TYR A 74 -4.16 8.81 -10.14
C TYR A 74 -4.20 9.21 -8.67
N SER A 75 -3.44 8.52 -7.81
CA SER A 75 -3.44 8.74 -6.36
C SER A 75 -2.03 8.75 -5.78
N ARG A 76 -1.78 9.64 -4.82
CA ARG A 76 -0.51 9.70 -4.10
C ARG A 76 -0.39 8.64 -3.01
N ASP A 77 -1.50 8.10 -2.55
CA ASP A 77 -1.58 7.16 -1.42
C ASP A 77 -1.52 5.70 -1.89
N VAL A 78 -0.66 5.44 -2.87
CA VAL A 78 -0.39 4.09 -3.39
C VAL A 78 0.99 3.65 -2.95
N TYR A 79 1.08 2.46 -2.40
CA TYR A 79 2.30 1.87 -1.82
C TYR A 79 2.51 0.46 -2.35
N MET A 80 3.78 0.12 -2.57
CA MET A 80 4.15 -1.24 -2.97
C MET A 80 4.61 -2.04 -1.75
N TYR A 81 4.07 -3.24 -1.60
CA TYR A 81 4.47 -4.21 -0.61
C TYR A 81 5.18 -5.38 -1.31
N PRO A 82 6.52 -5.32 -1.44
CA PRO A 82 7.28 -6.32 -2.17
C PRO A 82 7.45 -7.61 -1.38
N ALA A 83 7.62 -8.75 -2.07
CA ALA A 83 8.06 -10.00 -1.46
C ALA A 83 9.48 -9.84 -0.87
N LYS A 84 9.80 -10.65 0.14
CA LYS A 84 11.17 -10.77 0.62
C LYS A 84 11.95 -11.60 -0.38
N ASP A 85 13.01 -11.03 -0.89
CA ASP A 85 13.90 -11.74 -1.78
C ASP A 85 14.80 -12.69 -0.95
N ILE A 86 14.48 -13.97 -0.96
CA ILE A 86 15.20 -15.00 -0.20
C ILE A 86 16.59 -15.28 -0.82
N LEU A 87 16.79 -14.87 -2.07
CA LEU A 87 17.98 -15.22 -2.84
C LEU A 87 19.12 -14.20 -2.73
N PHE A 88 18.87 -12.99 -2.24
CA PHE A 88 19.90 -11.94 -2.14
C PHE A 88 20.43 -11.77 -0.72
N PHE A 89 21.16 -12.78 -0.22
CA PHE A 89 22.04 -12.63 0.94
C PHE A 89 23.26 -11.74 0.65
N SER A 90 23.39 -11.19 -0.54
CA SER A 90 24.60 -10.50 -0.96
C SER A 90 24.37 -9.10 -1.48
N ALA A 91 23.74 -8.22 -0.74
CA ALA A 91 24.01 -6.78 -0.81
C ALA A 91 23.09 -6.05 0.16
N ASP A 92 23.66 -5.53 1.22
CA ASP A 92 23.01 -4.75 2.29
C ASP A 92 22.13 -3.59 1.80
N VAL A 93 22.34 -3.09 0.61
CA VAL A 93 21.63 -1.93 0.07
C VAL A 93 20.22 -2.28 -0.43
N HIS A 94 20.03 -3.43 -1.09
CA HIS A 94 18.72 -3.82 -1.65
C HIS A 94 17.78 -4.38 -0.56
N GLY A 95 18.32 -5.15 0.38
CA GLY A 95 17.56 -5.69 1.50
C GLY A 95 16.96 -4.60 2.39
N ASN A 96 17.70 -3.53 2.61
CA ASN A 96 17.23 -2.37 3.37
C ASN A 96 16.10 -1.61 2.66
N ALA A 97 16.14 -1.49 1.34
CA ALA A 97 15.09 -0.84 0.55
C ALA A 97 13.77 -1.61 0.60
N ILE A 98 13.82 -2.94 0.45
CA ILE A 98 12.64 -3.82 0.55
C ILE A 98 12.03 -3.74 1.95
N THR A 99 12.84 -3.89 2.98
CA THR A 99 12.41 -3.78 4.38
C THR A 99 11.76 -2.43 4.66
N ARG A 100 12.35 -1.34 4.18
CA ARG A 100 11.82 0.00 4.35
C ARG A 100 10.45 0.17 3.69
N ARG A 101 10.28 -0.28 2.44
CA ARG A 101 8.97 -0.24 1.74
C ARG A 101 7.90 -1.03 2.50
N ARG A 102 8.24 -2.22 2.98
CA ARG A 102 7.33 -3.06 3.79
C ARG A 102 6.94 -2.37 5.09
N MET A 103 7.92 -1.82 5.82
CA MET A 103 7.67 -1.10 7.07
C MET A 103 6.82 0.15 6.89
N ASP A 104 6.99 0.89 5.79
CA ASP A 104 6.15 2.05 5.47
C ASP A 104 4.68 1.67 5.31
N VAL A 105 4.39 0.58 4.60
CA VAL A 105 3.02 0.06 4.44
C VAL A 105 2.46 -0.36 5.80
N LEU A 106 3.19 -1.18 6.56
CA LEU A 106 2.74 -1.68 7.85
C LEU A 106 2.49 -0.56 8.85
N ARG A 107 3.34 0.46 8.87
CA ARG A 107 3.15 1.66 9.72
C ARG A 107 1.86 2.40 9.37
N ARG A 108 1.56 2.56 8.07
CA ARG A 108 0.32 3.22 7.63
C ARG A 108 -0.92 2.45 8.05
N LEU A 109 -0.89 1.13 7.89
CA LEU A 109 -1.96 0.26 8.35
C LEU A 109 -2.14 0.36 9.87
N ALA A 110 -1.05 0.36 10.63
CA ALA A 110 -1.08 0.50 12.08
C ALA A 110 -1.66 1.85 12.52
N CYS A 111 -1.39 2.92 11.77
CA CYS A 111 -1.93 4.25 12.05
C CYS A 111 -3.35 4.47 11.48
N GLY A 112 -3.98 3.47 10.88
CA GLY A 112 -5.33 3.60 10.28
C GLY A 112 -5.40 4.57 9.10
N GLN A 113 -4.28 4.80 8.41
CA GLN A 113 -4.23 5.72 7.28
C GLN A 113 -4.84 5.09 6.03
N THR A 114 -5.54 5.90 5.26
CA THR A 114 -6.06 5.48 3.94
C THR A 114 -4.91 5.20 2.99
N CYS A 115 -4.94 4.04 2.33
CA CYS A 115 -3.92 3.69 1.35
C CYS A 115 -4.38 2.58 0.39
N THR A 116 -3.76 2.58 -0.80
CA THR A 116 -3.85 1.48 -1.76
C THR A 116 -2.52 0.73 -1.74
N ILE A 117 -2.56 -0.55 -1.48
CA ILE A 117 -1.38 -1.41 -1.39
C ILE A 117 -1.36 -2.32 -2.61
N VAL A 118 -0.25 -2.30 -3.34
CA VAL A 118 0.00 -3.23 -4.44
C VAL A 118 1.00 -4.27 -3.95
N ALA A 119 0.63 -5.54 -4.05
CA ALA A 119 1.45 -6.66 -3.59
C ALA A 119 1.40 -7.84 -4.56
N THR A 120 2.42 -8.68 -4.52
CA THR A 120 2.37 -10.00 -5.15
C THR A 120 1.80 -11.04 -4.19
N ILE A 121 1.29 -12.13 -4.74
CA ILE A 121 0.80 -13.26 -3.95
C ILE A 121 1.93 -13.78 -3.06
N ASP A 122 3.16 -13.86 -3.57
CA ASP A 122 4.34 -14.31 -2.81
C ASP A 122 4.62 -13.42 -1.58
N ALA A 123 4.40 -12.12 -1.70
CA ALA A 123 4.56 -11.19 -0.58
C ALA A 123 3.59 -11.46 0.58
N MET A 124 2.44 -12.09 0.30
CA MET A 124 1.42 -12.38 1.30
C MET A 124 1.71 -13.64 2.12
N PHE A 125 2.58 -14.52 1.63
CA PHE A 125 3.00 -15.71 2.39
C PHE A 125 4.02 -15.40 3.50
N ASP A 126 4.59 -14.21 3.49
CA ASP A 126 5.51 -13.78 4.54
C ASP A 126 4.78 -13.51 5.85
N LYS A 127 5.33 -14.00 6.95
CA LYS A 127 4.82 -13.70 8.29
C LYS A 127 4.93 -12.20 8.59
N ILE A 128 3.81 -11.61 8.94
CA ILE A 128 3.71 -10.20 9.35
C ILE A 128 3.55 -10.17 10.87
N PRO A 129 4.28 -9.28 11.58
CA PRO A 129 4.06 -9.08 13.02
C PRO A 129 2.63 -8.63 13.30
N ALA A 130 2.06 -9.08 14.40
CA ALA A 130 0.74 -8.62 14.83
C ALA A 130 0.71 -7.10 15.01
N LEU A 131 -0.41 -6.47 14.66
CA LEU A 131 -0.59 -5.02 14.74
C LEU A 131 -0.33 -4.47 16.15
N SER A 132 -0.75 -5.22 17.18
CA SER A 132 -0.50 -4.90 18.59
C SER A 132 1.00 -4.84 18.92
N TYR A 133 1.78 -5.74 18.33
CA TYR A 133 3.24 -5.72 18.49
C TYR A 133 3.85 -4.50 17.81
N MET A 134 3.42 -4.18 16.61
CA MET A 134 3.92 -3.02 15.87
C MET A 134 3.64 -1.71 16.61
N ASN A 135 2.42 -1.52 17.11
CA ASN A 135 2.03 -0.31 17.86
C ASN A 135 2.89 -0.09 19.11
N LYS A 136 3.36 -1.17 19.73
CA LYS A 136 4.24 -1.08 20.90
C LYS A 136 5.63 -0.52 20.59
N TYR A 137 6.11 -0.71 19.35
CA TYR A 137 7.47 -0.33 18.93
C TYR A 137 7.52 0.85 17.96
N VAL A 138 6.36 1.45 17.64
CA VAL A 138 6.33 2.70 16.85
C VAL A 138 6.75 3.86 17.75
N ILE A 139 7.93 4.39 17.49
CA ILE A 139 8.44 5.58 18.17
C ILE A 139 8.25 6.77 17.23
N ASN A 140 7.47 7.75 17.66
CA ASN A 140 7.35 9.02 16.96
C ASN A 140 8.45 9.97 17.42
N ILE A 141 9.46 10.15 16.58
CA ILE A 141 10.56 11.07 16.86
C ILE A 141 10.21 12.43 16.27
N HIS A 142 10.02 13.43 17.13
CA HIS A 142 9.87 14.83 16.74
C HIS A 142 11.24 15.52 16.82
N THR A 143 11.49 16.49 15.96
CA THR A 143 12.77 17.21 15.87
C THR A 143 13.22 17.82 17.20
N CYS A 144 12.29 18.19 18.06
CA CYS A 144 12.57 18.74 19.40
C CYS A 144 13.15 17.71 20.38
N LEU A 145 12.96 16.40 20.17
CA LEU A 145 13.47 15.36 21.09
C LEU A 145 14.99 15.15 20.97
N LEU A 146 15.57 15.55 19.84
CA LEU A 146 17.02 15.45 19.65
C LEU A 146 17.84 16.39 20.55
N TYR A 147 17.21 17.47 21.07
CA TYR A 147 17.87 18.45 21.96
C TYR A 147 17.68 18.16 23.46
N THR A 148 16.83 17.22 23.82
CA THR A 148 16.52 16.90 25.24
C THR A 148 17.22 15.64 25.73
N SER A 149 17.94 14.92 24.89
CA SER A 149 18.75 13.78 25.31
C SER A 149 20.05 14.32 25.91
N PRO A 150 20.32 14.12 27.20
CA PRO A 150 21.60 14.52 27.78
C PRO A 150 22.71 13.78 27.07
N SER A 151 23.70 14.54 26.57
CA SER A 151 24.88 13.96 25.98
C SER A 151 25.58 13.06 26.99
N PRO A 152 26.04 11.87 26.59
CA PRO A 152 26.84 11.02 27.50
C PRO A 152 28.11 11.70 28.00
N ARG A 153 28.47 12.87 27.45
CA ARG A 153 29.61 13.69 27.90
C ARG A 153 29.29 14.61 29.05
N ASP A 154 28.03 14.91 29.31
CA ASP A 154 27.66 15.83 30.39
C ASP A 154 27.71 15.20 31.78
N GLY A 155 27.92 13.87 31.85
CA GLY A 155 28.05 13.11 33.11
C GLY A 155 29.47 12.96 33.64
N LEU A 156 30.50 13.56 32.99
CA LEU A 156 31.92 13.39 33.36
C LEU A 156 32.55 14.65 33.93
N LEU A 157 31.78 15.68 34.27
CA LEU A 157 32.27 16.92 34.89
C LEU A 157 31.52 17.22 36.19
N SER A 158 31.61 16.28 37.13
CA SER A 158 31.34 16.57 38.55
C SER A 158 32.19 15.66 39.41
#